data_104e2a1b41d522412560496370df6519
#
_entry.id   104e2a1b41d522412560496370df6519
#
_cell.length_a   1.000
_cell.length_b   1.000
_cell.length_c   1.000
_cell.angle_alpha   90.00
_cell.angle_beta   90.00
_cell.angle_gamma   90.00
#
_symmetry.space_group_name_H-M   'P 1'
#
loop_
_entity.id
_entity.type
_entity.pdbx_description
1 polymer ?
#
loop_
_entity_poly.entity_id
_entity_poly.type
_entity_poly.pdbx_seq_one_letter_code
_entity_poly.pdbx_strand_id
1 'polypeptide(L)'
;STDMAANSAEFEKFGDRSAWESMFSDFTSRIDLAFGLLGADLWQRKSLKLAWQAKKRFGWRGLIGTAPELLEPAAPWADRTFSSEVSKSLLVPWALHNGLGPDDASSAFITKVISAAIVFGGMPVPVGGGITLVNALHGIIKDGGGEIETNFDVTRIITENNRAVGVVSADGRQIRARKAVLASVTPQALYQNLLSGTEVPENTAKSAANFRYGRAGFQIHLALSGKPEWKRDPRLSEVALVHVLDGMDSLSESVNASARGWIPRRPTIVVGQPCTIDPSRAPEGGSILWIQLQENPSKIKGDLAGTISSPDGSWTPEARDAYAERVLSIIEEEIPNLRSLIK
;
A
#
# COMPACT_ATOMS: atom_id res chain seq x y z
N SER A 1 16.18 1.90 -9.37
CA SER A 1 17.46 1.22 -9.12
C SER A 1 18.11 1.74 -7.84
N THR A 2 18.99 0.95 -7.23
CA THR A 2 19.86 1.40 -6.14
C THR A 2 21.08 2.18 -6.64
N ASP A 3 21.29 2.23 -7.95
CA ASP A 3 22.34 3.00 -8.59
C ASP A 3 21.84 4.41 -8.90
N MET A 4 22.34 5.41 -8.17
CA MET A 4 21.99 6.81 -8.34
C MET A 4 22.38 7.35 -9.71
N ALA A 5 23.52 6.94 -10.27
CA ALA A 5 23.96 7.42 -11.57
C ALA A 5 23.04 6.90 -12.68
N ALA A 6 22.64 5.64 -12.60
CA ALA A 6 21.66 5.06 -13.52
C ALA A 6 20.29 5.76 -13.41
N ASN A 7 19.83 6.06 -12.18
CA ASN A 7 18.58 6.81 -12.00
C ASN A 7 18.67 8.22 -12.60
N SER A 8 19.75 8.97 -12.32
CA SER A 8 19.97 10.30 -12.90
C SER A 8 20.00 10.27 -14.44
N ALA A 9 20.58 9.23 -15.03
CA ALA A 9 20.59 9.06 -16.48
C ALA A 9 19.19 8.78 -17.07
N GLU A 10 18.31 8.08 -16.33
CA GLU A 10 16.93 7.89 -16.77
C GLU A 10 16.14 9.21 -16.72
N PHE A 11 16.26 9.98 -15.63
CA PHE A 11 15.61 11.31 -15.53
C PHE A 11 16.14 12.32 -16.55
N GLU A 12 17.42 12.20 -16.98
CA GLU A 12 18.01 13.02 -18.05
C GLU A 12 17.24 12.90 -19.36
N LYS A 13 16.75 11.70 -19.70
CA LYS A 13 15.99 11.47 -20.94
C LYS A 13 14.70 12.32 -21.01
N PHE A 14 14.22 12.78 -19.87
CA PHE A 14 13.02 13.59 -19.72
C PHE A 14 13.32 15.04 -19.31
N GLY A 15 14.60 15.43 -19.26
CA GLY A 15 15.03 16.79 -18.89
C GLY A 15 14.98 17.08 -17.39
N ASP A 16 14.74 16.09 -16.54
CA ASP A 16 14.49 16.26 -15.10
C ASP A 16 15.65 15.80 -14.20
N ARG A 17 16.86 15.56 -14.75
CA ARG A 17 18.02 15.11 -13.98
C ARG A 17 18.33 16.00 -12.78
N SER A 18 18.43 17.33 -13.01
CA SER A 18 18.77 18.26 -11.95
C SER A 18 17.69 18.33 -10.87
N ALA A 19 16.42 18.21 -11.25
CA ALA A 19 15.30 18.15 -10.33
C ALA A 19 15.36 16.90 -9.45
N TRP A 20 15.63 15.74 -10.03
CA TRP A 20 15.82 14.48 -9.32
C TRP A 20 16.98 14.54 -8.34
N GLU A 21 18.17 14.98 -8.78
CA GLU A 21 19.37 15.06 -7.95
C GLU A 21 19.19 16.06 -6.79
N SER A 22 18.57 17.22 -7.05
CA SER A 22 18.27 18.23 -6.02
C SER A 22 17.28 17.70 -4.99
N MET A 23 16.15 17.14 -5.44
CA MET A 23 15.17 16.54 -4.54
C MET A 23 15.80 15.49 -3.62
N PHE A 24 16.64 14.63 -4.19
CA PHE A 24 17.27 13.55 -3.44
C PHE A 24 18.31 14.05 -2.45
N SER A 25 19.13 15.03 -2.85
CA SER A 25 20.11 15.71 -2.00
C SER A 25 19.44 16.43 -0.83
N ASP A 26 18.39 17.20 -1.10
CA ASP A 26 17.64 17.92 -0.07
C ASP A 26 16.99 16.98 0.94
N PHE A 27 16.35 15.91 0.45
CA PHE A 27 15.72 14.92 1.32
C PHE A 27 16.75 14.17 2.17
N THR A 28 17.86 13.70 1.58
CA THR A 28 18.91 13.00 2.31
C THR A 28 19.60 13.85 3.35
N SER A 29 19.72 15.16 3.11
CA SER A 29 20.25 16.09 4.10
C SER A 29 19.40 16.16 5.38
N ARG A 30 18.13 15.71 5.33
CA ARG A 30 17.14 15.73 6.43
C ARG A 30 16.64 14.33 6.81
N ILE A 31 17.27 13.29 6.30
CA ILE A 31 16.76 11.89 6.40
C ILE A 31 16.61 11.43 7.84
N ASP A 32 17.54 11.81 8.73
CA ASP A 32 17.48 11.45 10.16
C ASP A 32 16.23 12.04 10.84
N LEU A 33 15.85 13.27 10.44
CA LEU A 33 14.63 13.90 10.93
C LEU A 33 13.40 13.23 10.39
N ALA A 34 13.38 12.87 9.10
CA ALA A 34 12.28 12.20 8.46
C ALA A 34 11.98 10.84 9.10
N PHE A 35 12.99 9.97 9.22
CA PHE A 35 12.84 8.67 9.90
C PHE A 35 12.63 8.81 11.41
N GLY A 36 13.22 9.82 12.02
CA GLY A 36 12.97 10.14 13.43
C GLY A 36 11.49 10.49 13.69
N LEU A 37 10.84 11.24 12.80
CA LEU A 37 9.40 11.56 12.89
C LEU A 37 8.53 10.33 12.65
N LEU A 38 8.84 9.51 11.65
CA LEU A 38 8.09 8.30 11.34
C LEU A 38 8.16 7.24 12.46
N GLY A 39 9.31 7.17 13.17
CA GLY A 39 9.51 6.23 14.29
C GLY A 39 9.15 6.79 15.66
N ALA A 40 8.71 8.03 15.77
CA ALA A 40 8.43 8.68 17.04
C ALA A 40 6.93 8.67 17.37
N ASP A 41 6.61 8.36 18.63
CA ASP A 41 5.34 8.75 19.21
C ASP A 41 5.42 10.26 19.52
N LEU A 42 4.68 11.06 18.74
CA LEU A 42 4.72 12.53 18.83
C LEU A 42 4.34 13.09 20.22
N TRP A 43 3.64 12.31 21.03
CA TRP A 43 3.19 12.68 22.37
C TRP A 43 4.16 12.29 23.49
N GLN A 44 5.34 11.74 23.14
CA GLN A 44 6.37 11.38 24.11
C GLN A 44 7.45 12.47 24.25
N ARG A 45 8.13 12.48 25.41
CA ARG A 45 9.27 13.40 25.67
C ARG A 45 10.41 13.27 24.67
N LYS A 46 10.56 12.10 24.02
CA LYS A 46 11.54 11.89 22.94
C LYS A 46 11.31 12.80 21.74
N SER A 47 10.06 13.12 21.44
CA SER A 47 9.71 14.02 20.31
C SER A 47 10.12 15.47 20.58
N LEU A 48 10.15 15.91 21.84
CA LEU A 48 10.71 17.21 22.21
C LEU A 48 12.21 17.28 21.92
N LYS A 49 12.94 16.17 22.14
CA LYS A 49 14.37 16.09 21.80
C LYS A 49 14.57 16.18 20.29
N LEU A 50 13.75 15.52 19.50
CA LEU A 50 13.78 15.59 18.03
C LEU A 50 13.53 17.02 17.53
N ALA A 51 12.49 17.68 18.06
CA ALA A 51 12.18 19.07 17.76
C ALA A 51 13.33 20.02 18.15
N TRP A 52 13.96 19.78 19.29
CA TRP A 52 15.12 20.57 19.71
C TRP A 52 16.35 20.36 18.81
N GLN A 53 16.62 19.11 18.39
CA GLN A 53 17.69 18.80 17.44
C GLN A 53 17.43 19.47 16.09
N ALA A 54 16.20 19.40 15.58
CA ALA A 54 15.79 20.08 14.36
C ALA A 54 15.97 21.60 14.48
N LYS A 55 15.54 22.20 15.59
CA LYS A 55 15.76 23.62 15.88
C LYS A 55 17.24 23.99 15.92
N LYS A 56 18.08 23.18 16.56
CA LYS A 56 19.54 23.45 16.65
C LYS A 56 20.20 23.40 15.27
N ARG A 57 19.75 22.50 14.39
CA ARG A 57 20.30 22.28 13.05
C ARG A 57 19.80 23.28 12.03
N PHE A 58 18.52 23.63 12.04
CA PHE A 58 17.86 24.44 11.01
C PHE A 58 17.42 25.84 11.50
N GLY A 59 17.54 26.12 12.80
CA GLY A 59 17.01 27.33 13.42
C GLY A 59 15.47 27.35 13.48
N TRP A 60 14.92 28.44 14.05
CA TRP A 60 13.47 28.58 14.15
C TRP A 60 12.77 28.72 12.77
N ARG A 61 13.37 29.47 11.84
CA ARG A 61 12.83 29.67 10.50
C ARG A 61 12.81 28.35 9.71
N GLY A 62 13.88 27.56 9.80
CA GLY A 62 13.95 26.25 9.17
C GLY A 62 12.95 25.26 9.76
N LEU A 63 12.77 25.25 11.09
CA LEU A 63 11.78 24.38 11.74
C LEU A 63 10.35 24.74 11.34
N ILE A 64 10.01 26.03 11.33
CA ILE A 64 8.68 26.50 10.90
C ILE A 64 8.48 26.22 9.40
N GLY A 65 9.50 26.43 8.57
CA GLY A 65 9.45 26.15 7.13
C GLY A 65 9.30 24.65 6.80
N THR A 66 9.72 23.76 7.70
CA THR A 66 9.57 22.31 7.51
C THR A 66 8.10 21.86 7.60
N ALA A 67 7.25 22.53 8.36
CA ALA A 67 5.86 22.13 8.54
C ALA A 67 5.04 22.19 7.23
N PRO A 68 5.07 23.24 6.41
CA PRO A 68 4.45 23.25 5.09
C PRO A 68 4.98 22.15 4.17
N GLU A 69 6.31 21.92 4.16
CA GLU A 69 6.93 20.86 3.35
C GLU A 69 6.44 19.45 3.76
N LEU A 70 6.24 19.20 5.06
CA LEU A 70 5.71 17.94 5.56
C LEU A 70 4.23 17.74 5.22
N LEU A 71 3.48 18.81 5.06
CA LEU A 71 2.04 18.75 4.77
C LEU A 71 1.73 18.89 3.27
N GLU A 72 2.73 19.11 2.45
CA GLU A 72 2.56 19.38 1.03
C GLU A 72 1.96 18.17 0.31
N PRO A 73 0.91 18.36 -0.54
CA PRO A 73 0.42 17.33 -1.44
C PRO A 73 1.41 17.03 -2.57
N ALA A 74 1.39 15.79 -3.06
CA ALA A 74 2.34 15.33 -4.08
C ALA A 74 2.11 15.95 -5.47
N ALA A 75 0.86 16.22 -5.86
CA ALA A 75 0.57 16.79 -7.17
C ALA A 75 1.20 18.19 -7.33
N PRO A 76 0.89 19.22 -6.51
CA PRO A 76 1.50 20.54 -6.66
C PRO A 76 3.02 20.51 -6.41
N TRP A 77 3.52 19.63 -5.57
CA TRP A 77 4.95 19.44 -5.40
C TRP A 77 5.61 18.93 -6.69
N ALA A 78 5.04 17.89 -7.30
CA ALA A 78 5.57 17.29 -8.53
C ALA A 78 5.53 18.29 -9.69
N ASP A 79 4.44 19.06 -9.83
CA ASP A 79 4.29 20.09 -10.88
C ASP A 79 5.34 21.20 -10.77
N ARG A 80 5.70 21.58 -9.56
CA ARG A 80 6.75 22.58 -9.32
C ARG A 80 8.14 22.02 -9.52
N THR A 81 8.33 20.71 -9.27
CA THR A 81 9.66 20.07 -9.22
C THR A 81 10.08 19.52 -10.56
N PHE A 82 9.17 18.87 -11.29
CA PHE A 82 9.45 18.14 -12.51
C PHE A 82 8.71 18.76 -13.70
N SER A 83 9.41 18.81 -14.83
CA SER A 83 8.85 19.31 -16.10
C SER A 83 8.10 18.22 -16.87
N SER A 84 8.53 16.96 -16.76
CA SER A 84 7.98 15.83 -17.50
C SER A 84 6.87 15.13 -16.73
N GLU A 85 5.76 14.86 -17.41
CA GLU A 85 4.67 14.03 -16.90
C GLU A 85 5.13 12.59 -16.57
N VAL A 86 6.12 12.08 -17.32
CA VAL A 86 6.72 10.76 -17.07
C VAL A 86 7.44 10.74 -15.73
N SER A 87 8.25 11.76 -15.42
CA SER A 87 8.95 11.87 -14.15
C SER A 87 7.99 11.93 -12.95
N LYS A 88 6.91 12.70 -13.08
CA LYS A 88 5.85 12.81 -12.07
C LYS A 88 5.15 11.44 -11.87
N SER A 89 4.73 10.82 -12.97
CA SER A 89 4.04 9.52 -12.97
C SER A 89 4.90 8.36 -12.51
N LEU A 90 6.23 8.47 -12.58
CA LEU A 90 7.16 7.49 -12.04
C LEU A 90 7.22 7.53 -10.51
N LEU A 91 7.04 8.70 -9.90
CA LEU A 91 7.28 8.92 -8.46
C LEU A 91 5.99 8.98 -7.64
N VAL A 92 5.01 9.77 -8.08
CA VAL A 92 3.83 10.09 -7.24
C VAL A 92 2.95 8.88 -6.93
N PRO A 93 2.74 7.89 -7.83
CA PRO A 93 1.92 6.72 -7.53
C PRO A 93 2.39 5.91 -6.32
N TRP A 94 3.67 6.03 -5.93
CA TRP A 94 4.18 5.38 -4.72
C TRP A 94 3.49 5.86 -3.43
N ALA A 95 2.91 7.05 -3.41
CA ALA A 95 2.13 7.52 -2.26
C ALA A 95 0.90 6.66 -1.99
N LEU A 96 0.30 6.04 -3.02
CA LEU A 96 -0.85 5.15 -2.90
C LEU A 96 -0.56 3.93 -2.02
N HIS A 97 0.70 3.47 -1.99
CA HIS A 97 1.13 2.33 -1.16
C HIS A 97 1.02 2.61 0.35
N ASN A 98 0.88 3.88 0.73
CA ASN A 98 0.60 4.30 2.11
C ASN A 98 -0.83 4.82 2.30
N GLY A 99 -1.70 4.60 1.33
CA GLY A 99 -3.09 5.04 1.36
C GLY A 99 -3.30 6.54 1.15
N LEU A 100 -2.27 7.28 0.68
CA LEU A 100 -2.37 8.70 0.35
C LEU A 100 -2.54 8.90 -1.15
N GLY A 101 -3.45 9.78 -1.55
CA GLY A 101 -3.57 10.24 -2.92
C GLY A 101 -2.65 11.42 -3.24
N PRO A 102 -2.52 11.81 -4.51
CA PRO A 102 -1.64 12.90 -4.91
C PRO A 102 -2.05 14.26 -4.33
N ASP A 103 -3.32 14.44 -3.98
CA ASP A 103 -3.91 15.66 -3.42
C ASP A 103 -3.99 15.64 -1.89
N ASP A 104 -3.64 14.51 -1.26
CA ASP A 104 -3.70 14.37 0.19
C ASP A 104 -2.50 15.06 0.87
N ALA A 105 -2.75 15.65 2.04
CA ALA A 105 -1.68 16.24 2.83
C ALA A 105 -0.59 15.20 3.15
N SER A 106 0.67 15.61 3.12
CA SER A 106 1.86 14.80 3.36
C SER A 106 2.20 13.78 2.26
N SER A 107 1.46 13.71 1.17
CA SER A 107 1.76 12.75 0.10
C SER A 107 3.09 13.03 -0.60
N ALA A 108 3.52 14.29 -0.73
CA ALA A 108 4.86 14.63 -1.23
C ALA A 108 5.98 14.10 -0.31
N PHE A 109 5.82 14.26 1.00
CA PHE A 109 6.76 13.72 1.97
C PHE A 109 6.88 12.19 1.87
N ILE A 110 5.75 11.50 1.83
CA ILE A 110 5.72 10.04 1.70
C ILE A 110 6.31 9.57 0.37
N THR A 111 6.04 10.26 -0.74
CA THR A 111 6.67 9.97 -2.04
C THR A 111 8.20 10.04 -1.95
N LYS A 112 8.75 11.07 -1.30
CA LYS A 112 10.20 11.21 -1.08
C LYS A 112 10.76 10.10 -0.19
N VAL A 113 10.05 9.75 0.89
CA VAL A 113 10.44 8.65 1.81
C VAL A 113 10.53 7.32 1.06
N ILE A 114 9.51 6.97 0.29
CA ILE A 114 9.48 5.72 -0.46
C ILE A 114 10.55 5.71 -1.54
N SER A 115 10.70 6.80 -2.29
CA SER A 115 11.76 6.94 -3.29
C SER A 115 13.15 6.73 -2.69
N ALA A 116 13.41 7.31 -1.52
CA ALA A 116 14.66 7.11 -0.79
C ALA A 116 14.81 5.65 -0.33
N ALA A 117 13.76 5.03 0.20
CA ALA A 117 13.79 3.63 0.62
C ALA A 117 14.11 2.70 -0.55
N ILE A 118 13.52 2.93 -1.73
CA ILE A 118 13.79 2.15 -2.95
C ILE A 118 15.24 2.34 -3.42
N VAL A 119 15.75 3.58 -3.39
CA VAL A 119 17.11 3.86 -3.85
C VAL A 119 18.17 3.31 -2.89
N PHE A 120 17.97 3.42 -1.57
CA PHE A 120 18.93 2.94 -0.59
C PHE A 120 18.83 1.45 -0.29
N GLY A 121 17.61 0.92 -0.20
CA GLY A 121 17.33 -0.45 0.22
C GLY A 121 16.98 -1.40 -0.93
N GLY A 122 16.64 -0.86 -2.10
CA GLY A 122 16.04 -1.66 -3.18
C GLY A 122 14.63 -2.14 -2.83
N MET A 123 14.19 -3.13 -3.58
CA MET A 123 12.92 -3.85 -3.31
C MET A 123 13.23 -5.35 -3.20
N PRO A 124 13.78 -5.80 -2.08
CA PRO A 124 14.13 -7.21 -1.91
C PRO A 124 12.87 -8.09 -1.89
N VAL A 125 12.94 -9.21 -2.57
CA VAL A 125 11.88 -10.23 -2.61
C VAL A 125 12.45 -11.53 -2.06
N PRO A 126 11.76 -12.18 -1.10
CA PRO A 126 12.22 -13.48 -0.59
C PRO A 126 12.21 -14.53 -1.71
N VAL A 127 13.30 -15.27 -1.87
CA VAL A 127 13.35 -16.43 -2.77
C VAL A 127 12.29 -17.45 -2.33
N GLY A 128 11.49 -17.95 -3.27
CA GLY A 128 10.37 -18.84 -2.98
C GLY A 128 9.10 -18.11 -2.49
N GLY A 129 9.14 -16.78 -2.36
CA GLY A 129 7.99 -15.94 -2.05
C GLY A 129 7.75 -15.67 -0.57
N GLY A 130 6.65 -14.99 -0.28
CA GLY A 130 6.29 -14.55 1.07
C GLY A 130 6.13 -15.69 2.10
N ILE A 131 5.90 -16.91 1.65
CA ILE A 131 5.80 -18.09 2.52
C ILE A 131 7.10 -18.34 3.32
N THR A 132 8.25 -17.98 2.78
CA THR A 132 9.54 -18.14 3.48
C THR A 132 9.62 -17.26 4.73
N LEU A 133 9.07 -16.03 4.66
CA LEU A 133 8.95 -15.15 5.82
C LEU A 133 7.97 -15.72 6.86
N VAL A 134 6.83 -16.22 6.41
CA VAL A 134 5.84 -16.88 7.30
C VAL A 134 6.48 -18.08 8.00
N ASN A 135 7.20 -18.93 7.27
CA ASN A 135 7.89 -20.09 7.84
C ASN A 135 8.97 -19.70 8.84
N ALA A 136 9.71 -18.62 8.58
CA ALA A 136 10.73 -18.12 9.52
C ALA A 136 10.09 -17.64 10.84
N LEU A 137 9.01 -16.87 10.77
CA LEU A 137 8.24 -16.43 11.95
C LEU A 137 7.63 -17.62 12.71
N HIS A 138 7.13 -18.61 11.97
CA HIS A 138 6.61 -19.86 12.52
C HIS A 138 7.70 -20.63 13.30
N GLY A 139 8.93 -20.70 12.73
CA GLY A 139 10.08 -21.27 13.41
C GLY A 139 10.38 -20.57 14.73
N ILE A 140 10.45 -19.25 14.73
CA ILE A 140 10.71 -18.45 15.95
C ILE A 140 9.66 -18.74 17.04
N ILE A 141 8.38 -18.84 16.67
CA ILE A 141 7.30 -19.15 17.62
C ILE A 141 7.50 -20.55 18.21
N LYS A 142 7.78 -21.56 17.37
CA LYS A 142 8.01 -22.94 17.81
C LYS A 142 9.25 -23.07 18.69
N ASP A 143 10.35 -22.45 18.31
CA ASP A 143 11.61 -22.46 19.08
C ASP A 143 11.43 -21.82 20.46
N GLY A 144 10.52 -20.83 20.56
CA GLY A 144 10.08 -20.23 21.81
C GLY A 144 9.08 -21.07 22.61
N GLY A 145 8.74 -22.29 22.18
CA GLY A 145 7.75 -23.18 22.84
C GLY A 145 6.30 -22.76 22.59
N GLY A 146 6.06 -21.93 21.56
CA GLY A 146 4.72 -21.53 21.14
C GLY A 146 4.07 -22.55 20.20
N GLU A 147 2.75 -22.52 20.17
CA GLU A 147 1.93 -23.34 19.26
C GLU A 147 1.18 -22.45 18.28
N ILE A 148 0.97 -22.96 17.07
CA ILE A 148 0.18 -22.29 16.03
C ILE A 148 -0.94 -23.23 15.62
N GLU A 149 -2.16 -22.76 15.78
CA GLU A 149 -3.38 -23.45 15.39
C GLU A 149 -3.96 -22.75 14.16
N THR A 150 -4.06 -23.49 13.07
CA THR A 150 -4.76 -23.02 11.83
C THR A 150 -6.18 -23.59 11.78
N ASN A 151 -7.02 -23.06 10.89
CA ASN A 151 -8.43 -23.44 10.81
C ASN A 151 -9.16 -23.28 12.17
N PHE A 152 -8.79 -22.21 12.89
CA PHE A 152 -9.39 -21.82 14.16
C PHE A 152 -9.98 -20.42 13.98
N ASP A 153 -11.14 -20.33 13.36
CA ASP A 153 -11.85 -19.06 13.13
C ASP A 153 -12.44 -18.54 14.45
N VAL A 154 -11.77 -17.54 15.03
CA VAL A 154 -12.17 -16.98 16.32
C VAL A 154 -13.40 -16.09 16.14
N THR A 155 -14.50 -16.48 16.77
CA THR A 155 -15.78 -15.76 16.72
C THR A 155 -16.07 -14.94 17.98
N ARG A 156 -15.41 -15.25 19.10
CA ARG A 156 -15.66 -14.55 20.35
C ARG A 156 -14.45 -14.62 21.29
N ILE A 157 -14.24 -13.52 22.05
CA ILE A 157 -13.31 -13.48 23.18
C ILE A 157 -14.10 -13.78 24.46
N ILE A 158 -13.62 -14.74 25.26
CA ILE A 158 -14.21 -15.09 26.55
C ILE A 158 -13.74 -14.06 27.57
N THR A 159 -14.71 -13.46 28.27
CA THR A 159 -14.42 -12.49 29.35
C THR A 159 -15.01 -12.99 30.68
N GLU A 160 -14.25 -12.84 31.75
CA GLU A 160 -14.66 -13.11 33.13
C GLU A 160 -14.15 -11.97 34.02
N ASN A 161 -15.02 -11.37 34.82
CA ASN A 161 -14.68 -10.26 35.71
C ASN A 161 -13.91 -9.12 34.98
N ASN A 162 -14.40 -8.70 33.83
CA ASN A 162 -13.80 -7.68 32.95
C ASN A 162 -12.37 -8.01 32.44
N ARG A 163 -12.01 -9.27 32.37
CA ARG A 163 -10.72 -9.75 31.84
C ARG A 163 -10.95 -10.70 30.67
N ALA A 164 -10.17 -10.55 29.60
CA ALA A 164 -10.11 -11.53 28.54
C ALA A 164 -9.36 -12.75 29.03
N VAL A 165 -10.03 -13.92 29.03
CA VAL A 165 -9.52 -15.18 29.58
C VAL A 165 -9.46 -16.30 28.56
N GLY A 166 -9.80 -16.04 27.31
CA GLY A 166 -9.73 -17.05 26.25
C GLY A 166 -10.46 -16.62 24.97
N VAL A 167 -10.54 -17.54 24.06
CA VAL A 167 -11.22 -17.37 22.76
C VAL A 167 -12.07 -18.59 22.43
N VAL A 168 -13.10 -18.39 21.60
CA VAL A 168 -13.98 -19.45 21.07
C VAL A 168 -13.93 -19.40 19.55
N SER A 169 -13.76 -20.56 18.92
CA SER A 169 -13.84 -20.70 17.47
C SER A 169 -15.27 -20.95 16.99
N ALA A 170 -15.46 -20.82 15.68
CA ALA A 170 -16.77 -21.04 15.03
C ALA A 170 -17.32 -22.46 15.24
N ASP A 171 -16.43 -23.46 15.36
CA ASP A 171 -16.79 -24.86 15.65
C ASP A 171 -16.98 -25.16 17.15
N GLY A 172 -16.89 -24.12 18.01
CA GLY A 172 -17.11 -24.24 19.47
C GLY A 172 -15.89 -24.63 20.29
N ARG A 173 -14.73 -24.87 19.68
CA ARG A 173 -13.48 -25.10 20.42
C ARG A 173 -13.11 -23.86 21.23
N GLN A 174 -12.52 -24.07 22.41
CA GLN A 174 -12.11 -23.00 23.29
C GLN A 174 -10.64 -23.13 23.67
N ILE A 175 -9.94 -21.99 23.65
CA ILE A 175 -8.57 -21.90 24.16
C ILE A 175 -8.54 -20.86 25.28
N ARG A 176 -8.06 -21.29 26.46
CA ARG A 176 -7.94 -20.42 27.64
C ARG A 176 -6.59 -19.69 27.63
N ALA A 177 -6.62 -18.40 27.90
CA ALA A 177 -5.44 -17.57 28.02
C ALA A 177 -4.99 -17.48 29.48
N ARG A 178 -3.72 -17.78 29.75
CA ARG A 178 -3.14 -17.69 31.11
C ARG A 178 -2.85 -16.25 31.54
N LYS A 179 -2.45 -15.38 30.60
CA LYS A 179 -2.01 -14.01 30.90
C LYS A 179 -2.85 -12.97 30.16
N ALA A 180 -2.97 -13.09 28.84
CA ALA A 180 -3.64 -12.10 27.98
C ALA A 180 -4.10 -12.74 26.68
N VAL A 181 -5.06 -12.08 26.01
CA VAL A 181 -5.43 -12.30 24.62
C VAL A 181 -4.92 -11.09 23.83
N LEU A 182 -4.13 -11.36 22.78
CA LEU A 182 -3.63 -10.36 21.84
C LEU A 182 -4.42 -10.49 20.55
N ALA A 183 -5.08 -9.42 20.14
CA ALA A 183 -5.94 -9.41 18.95
C ALA A 183 -5.37 -8.47 17.88
N SER A 184 -4.91 -9.01 16.76
CA SER A 184 -4.42 -8.27 15.60
C SER A 184 -5.54 -8.02 14.56
N VAL A 185 -6.66 -7.46 15.03
CA VAL A 185 -7.85 -7.18 14.23
C VAL A 185 -8.20 -5.70 14.29
N THR A 186 -9.11 -5.25 13.43
CA THR A 186 -9.57 -3.86 13.44
C THR A 186 -10.40 -3.55 14.70
N PRO A 187 -10.46 -2.27 15.13
CA PRO A 187 -11.26 -1.88 16.29
C PRO A 187 -12.73 -2.30 16.17
N GLN A 188 -13.33 -2.21 14.99
CA GLN A 188 -14.71 -2.66 14.80
C GLN A 188 -14.83 -4.17 14.98
N ALA A 189 -13.97 -4.96 14.38
CA ALA A 189 -13.97 -6.41 14.55
C ALA A 189 -13.77 -6.81 16.00
N LEU A 190 -12.88 -6.13 16.73
CA LEU A 190 -12.65 -6.41 18.15
C LEU A 190 -13.87 -6.05 19.02
N TYR A 191 -14.29 -4.78 18.99
CA TYR A 191 -15.26 -4.26 19.96
C TYR A 191 -16.70 -4.50 19.57
N GLN A 192 -17.03 -4.61 18.28
CA GLN A 192 -18.42 -4.82 17.84
C GLN A 192 -18.74 -6.32 17.62
N ASN A 193 -17.72 -7.14 17.25
CA ASN A 193 -17.94 -8.55 16.96
C ASN A 193 -17.38 -9.45 18.05
N LEU A 194 -16.03 -9.48 18.24
CA LEU A 194 -15.40 -10.44 19.13
C LEU A 194 -15.70 -10.23 20.62
N LEU A 195 -15.97 -8.99 21.02
CA LEU A 195 -16.40 -8.60 22.39
C LEU A 195 -17.89 -8.29 22.44
N SER A 196 -18.69 -8.73 21.48
CA SER A 196 -20.14 -8.55 21.48
C SER A 196 -20.74 -9.15 22.77
N GLY A 197 -21.61 -8.36 23.43
CA GLY A 197 -22.22 -8.75 24.72
C GLY A 197 -21.31 -8.57 25.95
N THR A 198 -20.10 -8.05 25.77
CA THR A 198 -19.20 -7.67 26.88
C THR A 198 -19.34 -6.17 27.16
N GLU A 199 -19.26 -5.79 28.41
CA GLU A 199 -19.23 -4.38 28.79
C GLU A 199 -17.92 -3.73 28.32
N VAL A 200 -18.03 -2.75 27.42
CA VAL A 200 -16.91 -1.96 26.87
C VAL A 200 -17.13 -0.51 27.30
N PRO A 201 -16.08 0.21 27.77
CA PRO A 201 -16.20 1.63 28.11
C PRO A 201 -16.81 2.43 26.95
N GLU A 202 -17.78 3.29 27.26
CA GLU A 202 -18.58 4.04 26.27
C GLU A 202 -17.71 4.79 25.25
N ASN A 203 -16.65 5.46 25.71
CA ASN A 203 -15.72 6.18 24.83
C ASN A 203 -15.00 5.23 23.85
N THR A 204 -14.64 4.02 24.29
CA THR A 204 -14.01 3.00 23.44
C THR A 204 -14.98 2.46 22.42
N ALA A 205 -16.21 2.15 22.84
CA ALA A 205 -17.28 1.69 21.95
C ALA A 205 -17.60 2.74 20.88
N LYS A 206 -17.72 4.02 21.28
CA LYS A 206 -17.94 5.15 20.37
C LYS A 206 -16.76 5.34 19.39
N SER A 207 -15.52 5.23 19.86
CA SER A 207 -14.34 5.33 19.01
C SER A 207 -14.27 4.20 18.01
N ALA A 208 -14.57 2.96 18.41
CA ALA A 208 -14.63 1.80 17.52
C ALA A 208 -15.74 1.93 16.46
N ALA A 209 -16.92 2.44 16.86
CA ALA A 209 -18.03 2.67 15.93
C ALA A 209 -17.71 3.76 14.89
N ASN A 210 -16.92 4.75 15.25
CA ASN A 210 -16.51 5.85 14.38
C ASN A 210 -15.21 5.56 13.60
N PHE A 211 -14.61 4.38 13.79
CA PHE A 211 -13.40 4.00 13.07
C PHE A 211 -13.66 3.96 11.55
N ARG A 212 -12.81 4.63 10.79
CA ARG A 212 -12.93 4.68 9.34
C ARG A 212 -11.84 3.82 8.69
N TYR A 213 -12.28 2.90 7.85
CA TYR A 213 -11.36 2.20 6.96
C TYR A 213 -10.89 3.13 5.85
N GLY A 214 -9.70 2.85 5.33
CA GLY A 214 -9.19 3.47 4.10
C GLY A 214 -9.93 3.00 2.85
N ARG A 215 -9.38 3.35 1.70
CA ARG A 215 -9.82 2.82 0.40
C ARG A 215 -9.62 1.30 0.36
N ALA A 216 -10.47 0.60 -0.37
CA ALA A 216 -10.34 -0.84 -0.53
C ALA A 216 -9.23 -1.19 -1.54
N GLY A 217 -8.52 -2.28 -1.30
CA GLY A 217 -7.65 -2.90 -2.29
C GLY A 217 -8.44 -3.89 -3.16
N PHE A 218 -8.10 -3.94 -4.44
CA PHE A 218 -8.60 -4.96 -5.37
C PHE A 218 -7.40 -5.66 -6.01
N GLN A 219 -7.43 -6.98 -6.07
CA GLN A 219 -6.32 -7.76 -6.62
C GLN A 219 -6.81 -8.78 -7.63
N ILE A 220 -6.01 -8.96 -8.69
CA ILE A 220 -6.19 -10.01 -9.70
C ILE A 220 -4.87 -10.78 -9.79
N HIS A 221 -4.95 -12.09 -9.70
CA HIS A 221 -3.80 -12.97 -9.84
C HIS A 221 -3.98 -13.82 -11.09
N LEU A 222 -3.00 -13.79 -11.99
CA LEU A 222 -3.03 -14.49 -13.25
C LEU A 222 -1.88 -15.52 -13.32
N ALA A 223 -2.23 -16.76 -13.63
CA ALA A 223 -1.28 -17.77 -14.07
C ALA A 223 -1.16 -17.68 -15.60
N LEU A 224 0.06 -17.57 -16.10
CA LEU A 224 0.33 -17.36 -17.53
C LEU A 224 1.14 -18.52 -18.11
N SER A 225 0.87 -18.84 -19.37
CA SER A 225 1.62 -19.84 -20.14
C SER A 225 2.93 -19.35 -20.72
N GLY A 226 3.27 -18.07 -20.52
CA GLY A 226 4.49 -17.44 -21.04
C GLY A 226 4.73 -16.06 -20.43
N LYS A 227 5.75 -15.36 -20.91
CA LYS A 227 6.07 -13.99 -20.48
C LYS A 227 5.13 -12.97 -21.15
N PRO A 228 4.65 -11.96 -20.39
CA PRO A 228 3.95 -10.80 -20.96
C PRO A 228 4.88 -9.97 -21.84
N GLU A 229 4.38 -9.51 -22.99
CA GLU A 229 5.11 -8.68 -23.94
C GLU A 229 4.60 -7.26 -23.90
N TRP A 230 5.40 -6.33 -23.35
CA TRP A 230 5.06 -4.93 -23.23
C TRP A 230 5.27 -4.20 -24.58
N LYS A 231 4.17 -3.60 -25.06
CA LYS A 231 4.16 -2.89 -26.35
C LYS A 231 4.99 -1.61 -26.34
N ARG A 232 4.89 -0.83 -25.26
CA ARG A 232 5.50 0.50 -25.17
C ARG A 232 7.02 0.45 -25.06
N ASP A 233 7.52 -0.46 -24.23
CA ASP A 233 8.96 -0.69 -24.04
C ASP A 233 9.19 -2.16 -23.65
N PRO A 234 9.86 -2.96 -24.51
CA PRO A 234 10.13 -4.37 -24.22
C PRO A 234 10.92 -4.59 -22.91
N ARG A 235 11.71 -3.60 -22.46
CA ARG A 235 12.47 -3.69 -21.20
C ARG A 235 11.55 -3.79 -19.98
N LEU A 236 10.29 -3.38 -20.07
CA LEU A 236 9.32 -3.53 -19.00
C LEU A 236 9.04 -5.01 -18.67
N SER A 237 9.29 -5.93 -19.59
CA SER A 237 9.21 -7.38 -19.33
C SER A 237 10.23 -7.88 -18.31
N GLU A 238 11.26 -7.10 -18.01
CA GLU A 238 12.29 -7.40 -17.01
C GLU A 238 12.11 -6.61 -15.70
N VAL A 239 11.07 -5.78 -15.62
CA VAL A 239 10.78 -4.96 -14.44
C VAL A 239 9.80 -5.69 -13.52
N ALA A 240 10.18 -5.87 -12.26
CA ALA A 240 9.37 -6.62 -11.30
C ALA A 240 8.03 -5.96 -10.94
N LEU A 241 7.95 -4.63 -11.03
CA LEU A 241 6.75 -3.86 -10.69
C LEU A 241 6.62 -2.64 -11.60
N VAL A 242 5.47 -2.52 -12.26
CA VAL A 242 5.14 -1.42 -13.19
C VAL A 242 3.84 -0.76 -12.74
N HIS A 243 3.82 0.57 -12.70
CA HIS A 243 2.58 1.34 -12.57
C HIS A 243 2.05 1.70 -13.96
N VAL A 244 0.79 1.39 -14.23
CA VAL A 244 0.07 1.78 -15.45
C VAL A 244 -0.98 2.81 -15.08
N LEU A 245 -0.86 4.01 -15.65
CA LEU A 245 -1.76 5.14 -15.45
C LEU A 245 -1.69 6.12 -16.62
N ASP A 246 -2.69 6.97 -16.77
CA ASP A 246 -2.80 7.97 -17.84
C ASP A 246 -2.36 9.38 -17.37
N GLY A 247 -1.31 9.45 -16.52
CA GLY A 247 -0.77 10.69 -16.00
C GLY A 247 -1.39 11.14 -14.66
N MET A 248 -0.96 12.32 -14.22
CA MET A 248 -1.28 12.83 -12.87
C MET A 248 -2.76 13.18 -12.70
N ASP A 249 -3.41 13.72 -13.72
CA ASP A 249 -4.83 14.06 -13.65
C ASP A 249 -5.69 12.80 -13.47
N SER A 250 -5.37 11.72 -14.20
CA SER A 250 -6.06 10.45 -14.08
C SER A 250 -5.85 9.81 -12.70
N LEU A 251 -4.65 9.93 -12.14
CA LEU A 251 -4.34 9.48 -10.78
C LEU A 251 -5.20 10.22 -9.75
N SER A 252 -5.27 11.54 -9.85
CA SER A 252 -6.06 12.39 -8.95
C SER A 252 -7.57 12.10 -9.08
N GLU A 253 -8.08 11.99 -10.31
CA GLU A 253 -9.49 11.62 -10.57
C GLU A 253 -9.83 10.27 -9.94
N SER A 254 -8.99 9.28 -10.14
CA SER A 254 -9.18 7.91 -9.64
C SER A 254 -9.28 7.85 -8.11
N VAL A 255 -8.34 8.50 -7.43
CA VAL A 255 -8.32 8.59 -5.97
C VAL A 255 -9.53 9.32 -5.42
N ASN A 256 -9.87 10.49 -6.01
CA ASN A 256 -11.02 11.29 -5.59
C ASN A 256 -12.35 10.58 -5.85
N ALA A 257 -12.48 9.88 -6.97
CA ALA A 257 -13.65 9.05 -7.26
C ALA A 257 -13.85 7.99 -6.19
N SER A 258 -12.81 7.23 -5.88
CA SER A 258 -12.83 6.19 -4.85
C SER A 258 -13.20 6.73 -3.46
N ALA A 259 -12.60 7.86 -3.05
CA ALA A 259 -12.91 8.51 -1.77
C ALA A 259 -14.39 8.92 -1.65
N ARG A 260 -15.05 9.21 -2.76
CA ARG A 260 -16.48 9.56 -2.84
C ARG A 260 -17.40 8.35 -2.99
N GLY A 261 -16.85 7.15 -3.12
CA GLY A 261 -17.61 5.91 -3.29
C GLY A 261 -17.86 5.51 -4.74
N TRP A 262 -17.13 6.07 -5.71
CA TRP A 262 -17.29 5.78 -7.13
C TRP A 262 -16.18 4.86 -7.62
N ILE A 263 -16.52 3.88 -8.44
CA ILE A 263 -15.54 3.06 -9.16
C ILE A 263 -14.87 3.97 -10.21
N PRO A 264 -13.51 4.07 -10.22
CA PRO A 264 -12.80 4.85 -11.22
C PRO A 264 -13.00 4.31 -12.63
N ARG A 265 -13.02 5.22 -13.62
CA ARG A 265 -13.08 4.85 -15.03
C ARG A 265 -11.80 4.14 -15.47
N ARG A 266 -10.65 4.75 -15.16
CA ARG A 266 -9.30 4.24 -15.41
C ARG A 266 -8.50 4.32 -14.11
N PRO A 267 -8.48 3.25 -13.31
CA PRO A 267 -7.71 3.22 -12.06
C PRO A 267 -6.21 3.20 -12.35
N THR A 268 -5.41 3.59 -11.36
CA THR A 268 -3.97 3.32 -11.36
C THR A 268 -3.76 1.83 -11.11
N ILE A 269 -3.04 1.16 -12.00
CA ILE A 269 -2.85 -0.29 -11.94
C ILE A 269 -1.39 -0.58 -11.60
N VAL A 270 -1.16 -1.34 -10.54
CA VAL A 270 0.15 -1.91 -10.22
C VAL A 270 0.23 -3.31 -10.82
N VAL A 271 1.18 -3.53 -11.71
CA VAL A 271 1.44 -4.83 -12.35
C VAL A 271 2.74 -5.41 -11.78
N GLY A 272 2.63 -6.47 -11.01
CA GLY A 272 3.77 -7.20 -10.45
C GLY A 272 4.12 -8.41 -11.28
N GLN A 273 5.41 -8.56 -11.60
CA GLN A 273 6.01 -9.62 -12.41
C GLN A 273 7.08 -10.37 -11.59
N PRO A 274 6.69 -11.13 -10.55
CA PRO A 274 7.67 -11.72 -9.62
C PRO A 274 8.62 -12.73 -10.28
N CYS A 275 8.21 -13.38 -11.37
CA CYS A 275 9.04 -14.35 -12.08
C CYS A 275 10.25 -13.72 -12.79
N THR A 276 10.31 -12.40 -12.96
CA THR A 276 11.48 -11.69 -13.53
C THR A 276 12.69 -11.76 -12.61
N ILE A 277 12.46 -11.82 -11.31
CA ILE A 277 13.53 -11.89 -10.27
C ILE A 277 13.59 -13.24 -9.58
N ASP A 278 12.49 -13.99 -9.52
CA ASP A 278 12.42 -15.32 -8.93
C ASP A 278 11.68 -16.29 -9.87
N PRO A 279 12.35 -16.90 -10.84
CA PRO A 279 11.72 -17.84 -11.77
C PRO A 279 11.06 -19.04 -11.11
N SER A 280 11.46 -19.39 -9.88
CA SER A 280 10.87 -20.52 -9.12
C SER A 280 9.39 -20.32 -8.76
N ARG A 281 8.84 -19.12 -8.98
CA ARG A 281 7.43 -18.76 -8.67
C ARG A 281 6.44 -19.35 -9.65
N ALA A 282 6.86 -19.85 -10.80
CA ALA A 282 6.01 -20.52 -11.78
C ALA A 282 6.70 -21.78 -12.32
N PRO A 283 5.93 -22.74 -12.88
CA PRO A 283 6.51 -23.85 -13.66
C PRO A 283 7.35 -23.33 -14.83
N GLU A 284 8.26 -24.18 -15.31
CA GLU A 284 9.11 -23.85 -16.48
C GLU A 284 8.26 -23.38 -17.67
N GLY A 285 8.65 -22.27 -18.28
CA GLY A 285 7.94 -21.63 -19.37
C GLY A 285 6.70 -20.83 -18.94
N GLY A 286 6.27 -20.95 -17.70
CA GLY A 286 5.14 -20.17 -17.14
C GLY A 286 5.56 -18.85 -16.52
N SER A 287 4.58 -18.02 -16.21
CA SER A 287 4.76 -16.74 -15.51
C SER A 287 3.57 -16.42 -14.60
N ILE A 288 3.72 -15.43 -13.75
CA ILE A 288 2.66 -14.91 -12.89
C ILE A 288 2.60 -13.40 -13.09
N LEU A 289 1.39 -12.88 -13.24
CA LEU A 289 1.10 -11.47 -12.93
C LEU A 289 0.23 -11.40 -11.69
N TRP A 290 0.58 -10.50 -10.77
CA TRP A 290 -0.38 -10.01 -9.80
C TRP A 290 -0.64 -8.52 -10.10
N ILE A 291 -1.91 -8.17 -10.03
CA ILE A 291 -2.40 -6.84 -10.36
C ILE A 291 -3.03 -6.30 -9.09
N GLN A 292 -2.65 -5.10 -8.71
CA GLN A 292 -3.17 -4.45 -7.51
C GLN A 292 -3.69 -3.06 -7.85
N LEU A 293 -4.88 -2.77 -7.35
CA LEU A 293 -5.50 -1.45 -7.38
C LEU A 293 -5.71 -1.00 -5.94
N GLN A 294 -5.25 0.18 -5.60
CA GLN A 294 -5.22 0.69 -4.22
C GLN A 294 -6.32 1.73 -3.96
N GLU A 295 -6.93 2.24 -5.02
CA GLU A 295 -8.01 3.22 -4.97
C GLU A 295 -9.34 2.64 -5.41
N ASN A 296 -9.98 1.90 -4.50
CA ASN A 296 -11.33 1.40 -4.74
C ASN A 296 -12.26 1.82 -3.59
N PRO A 297 -13.54 2.09 -3.87
CA PRO A 297 -14.49 2.37 -2.83
C PRO A 297 -14.78 1.10 -2.02
N SER A 298 -14.80 1.17 -0.70
CA SER A 298 -15.25 0.06 0.14
C SER A 298 -16.74 -0.22 -0.03
N LYS A 299 -17.51 0.82 -0.38
CA LYS A 299 -18.94 0.75 -0.71
C LYS A 299 -19.20 1.50 -2.02
N ILE A 300 -19.81 0.82 -2.99
CA ILE A 300 -20.05 1.36 -4.32
C ILE A 300 -21.29 2.26 -4.29
N LYS A 301 -21.12 3.54 -4.65
CA LYS A 301 -22.24 4.48 -4.90
C LYS A 301 -22.57 4.60 -6.38
N GLY A 302 -21.61 4.27 -7.23
CA GLY A 302 -21.74 4.32 -8.67
C GLY A 302 -20.44 4.01 -9.38
N ASP A 303 -20.47 4.04 -10.69
CA ASP A 303 -19.35 3.76 -11.58
C ASP A 303 -19.16 4.92 -12.57
N LEU A 304 -17.98 5.52 -12.62
CA LEU A 304 -17.69 6.63 -13.53
C LEU A 304 -17.69 6.22 -15.01
N ALA A 305 -17.49 4.94 -15.31
CA ALA A 305 -17.63 4.42 -16.67
C ALA A 305 -19.06 4.03 -17.03
N GLY A 306 -19.96 3.92 -16.04
CA GLY A 306 -21.37 3.60 -16.25
C GLY A 306 -21.65 2.16 -16.67
N THR A 307 -20.70 1.24 -16.52
CA THR A 307 -20.80 -0.16 -16.96
C THR A 307 -21.03 -1.16 -15.82
N ILE A 308 -20.79 -0.75 -14.58
CA ILE A 308 -20.93 -1.60 -13.40
C ILE A 308 -22.07 -1.10 -12.54
N SER A 309 -23.01 -1.98 -12.23
CA SER A 309 -24.15 -1.71 -11.36
C SER A 309 -24.01 -2.46 -10.04
N SER A 310 -24.25 -1.78 -8.94
CA SER A 310 -24.31 -2.36 -7.58
C SER A 310 -25.40 -1.64 -6.79
N PRO A 311 -26.66 -2.08 -6.86
CA PRO A 311 -27.80 -1.37 -6.26
C PRO A 311 -27.72 -1.24 -4.73
N ASP A 312 -27.13 -2.21 -4.05
CA ASP A 312 -26.92 -2.23 -2.60
C ASP A 312 -25.55 -1.67 -2.17
N GLY A 313 -24.72 -1.32 -3.13
CA GLY A 313 -23.37 -0.80 -2.91
C GLY A 313 -22.34 -1.87 -2.54
N SER A 314 -22.64 -3.16 -2.64
CA SER A 314 -21.71 -4.23 -2.36
C SER A 314 -20.86 -4.62 -3.57
N TRP A 315 -19.68 -5.19 -3.31
CA TRP A 315 -18.85 -5.84 -4.33
C TRP A 315 -19.36 -7.27 -4.58
N THR A 316 -20.49 -7.39 -5.32
CA THR A 316 -20.99 -8.70 -5.72
C THR A 316 -20.02 -9.42 -6.66
N PRO A 317 -20.12 -10.75 -6.86
CA PRO A 317 -19.31 -11.46 -7.85
C PRO A 317 -19.36 -10.79 -9.24
N GLU A 318 -20.55 -10.41 -9.70
CA GLU A 318 -20.76 -9.77 -11.00
C GLU A 318 -20.08 -8.41 -11.10
N ALA A 319 -20.15 -7.59 -10.05
CA ALA A 319 -19.47 -6.29 -10.00
C ALA A 319 -17.94 -6.45 -9.99
N ARG A 320 -17.43 -7.44 -9.24
CA ARG A 320 -16.00 -7.78 -9.21
C ARG A 320 -15.49 -8.24 -10.57
N ASP A 321 -16.22 -9.16 -11.20
CA ASP A 321 -15.83 -9.72 -12.50
C ASP A 321 -15.86 -8.67 -13.60
N ALA A 322 -16.90 -7.81 -13.62
CA ALA A 322 -16.98 -6.70 -14.55
C ALA A 322 -15.85 -5.67 -14.34
N TYR A 323 -15.45 -5.42 -13.09
CA TYR A 323 -14.33 -4.54 -12.81
C TYR A 323 -12.99 -5.17 -13.17
N ALA A 324 -12.80 -6.46 -12.88
CA ALA A 324 -11.61 -7.20 -13.31
C ALA A 324 -11.46 -7.18 -14.83
N GLU A 325 -12.56 -7.37 -15.57
CA GLU A 325 -12.57 -7.32 -17.03
C GLU A 325 -12.15 -5.94 -17.56
N ARG A 326 -12.63 -4.85 -16.95
CA ARG A 326 -12.18 -3.48 -17.27
C ARG A 326 -10.68 -3.33 -17.06
N VAL A 327 -10.16 -3.78 -15.91
CA VAL A 327 -8.75 -3.69 -15.57
C VAL A 327 -7.90 -4.48 -16.56
N LEU A 328 -8.30 -5.70 -16.89
CA LEU A 328 -7.61 -6.54 -17.87
C LEU A 328 -7.61 -5.91 -19.25
N SER A 329 -8.70 -5.28 -19.67
CA SER A 329 -8.78 -4.57 -20.95
C SER A 329 -7.83 -3.37 -21.02
N ILE A 330 -7.64 -2.64 -19.91
CA ILE A 330 -6.67 -1.55 -19.82
C ILE A 330 -5.23 -2.09 -19.91
N ILE A 331 -4.94 -3.21 -19.23
CA ILE A 331 -3.60 -3.82 -19.28
C ILE A 331 -3.31 -4.38 -20.66
N GLU A 332 -4.29 -4.90 -21.36
CA GLU A 332 -4.17 -5.44 -22.73
C GLU A 332 -3.75 -4.35 -23.74
N GLU A 333 -4.09 -3.09 -23.50
CA GLU A 333 -3.58 -1.96 -24.30
C GLU A 333 -2.05 -1.89 -24.27
N GLU A 334 -1.43 -2.27 -23.14
CA GLU A 334 0.02 -2.25 -22.93
C GLU A 334 0.68 -3.64 -23.12
N ILE A 335 -0.06 -4.74 -22.91
CA ILE A 335 0.38 -6.13 -23.05
C ILE A 335 -0.56 -6.87 -24.01
N PRO A 336 -0.39 -6.73 -25.34
CA PRO A 336 -1.36 -7.25 -26.33
C PRO A 336 -1.51 -8.77 -26.31
N ASN A 337 -0.50 -9.51 -25.85
CA ASN A 337 -0.56 -10.97 -25.75
C ASN A 337 -1.17 -11.49 -24.44
N LEU A 338 -1.62 -10.62 -23.53
CA LEU A 338 -2.06 -11.00 -22.18
C LEU A 338 -3.12 -12.08 -22.20
N ARG A 339 -4.24 -11.87 -22.92
CA ARG A 339 -5.39 -12.80 -22.94
C ARG A 339 -5.00 -14.19 -23.42
N SER A 340 -4.14 -14.28 -24.42
CA SER A 340 -3.70 -15.56 -24.98
C SER A 340 -2.81 -16.36 -24.02
N LEU A 341 -2.21 -15.69 -23.03
CA LEU A 341 -1.35 -16.31 -22.04
C LEU A 341 -2.08 -16.81 -20.79
N ILE A 342 -3.29 -16.30 -20.49
CA ILE A 342 -4.05 -16.67 -19.28
C ILE A 342 -4.44 -18.15 -19.35
N LYS A 343 -4.14 -18.92 -18.27
CA LYS A 343 -4.49 -20.34 -18.11
C LYS A 343 -5.80 -20.54 -17.41
#